data_a5052cd2148dcc609d1e0d0067cab77e
#
_entry.id   a5052cd2148dcc609d1e0d0067cab77e
#
_cell.length_a   1.000
_cell.length_b   1.000
_cell.length_c   1.000
_cell.angle_alpha   90.00
_cell.angle_beta   90.00
_cell.angle_gamma   90.00
#
_symmetry.space_group_name_H-M   'P 1'
#
loop_
_entity.id
_entity.type
_entity.pdbx_description
1 polymer ?
#
loop_
_entity_poly.entity_id
_entity_poly.type
_entity_poly.pdbx_seq_one_letter_code
_entity_poly.pdbx_strand_id
1 'polypeptide(L)'
;MARILVTEEIAEGGLDRLRAAGHDVDVRLGLSPDELLAVIAGAHGLIIRSATTVTEDVLAAGSDLMVVGRAGIGLDNVDVDAATRRGVMVVNAPQSNIVSAAEHTMALLMASARNVPQAHAALVAGRWERSRWEGVELCDKTLGIVGLGRIGKLVADRAKGFGMRLVAFDPFVSEDRAKKMGVELLGLDQIVAEADFLTIHLPKTPETLGLVNRDLLMKAKPELRLINVARGGIVDEEDLAECLRDGVIAGAALDVFSTEPMTESPLFGIDSVIVTPHLGASTREAQDKAGDTIASMVELALAGEFVPFAVNVNAAEASETIRPFLPLAERLGGLFVSLVGGLPDDLEICTEGEIAGYDTRILELAVLKGFFGAISDEPVTYVNAPQLAQQHGVTVRDVSSSSPADFVNLLTLRGGGHSISGTLAGAKGEQRIVNIDDSPFDVPPVDHMVVILNDDRPGVIGTVGTLLGNAGVNIADMDVSRVAGSGTAVMLIAPTAVVPAEVVEQLRAAPGILEVTTLDA
;
A
#
# COMPACT_ATOMS: atom_id res chain seq x y z
N MET A 1 -8.70 -17.77 -12.83
CA MET A 1 -7.86 -18.74 -12.08
C MET A 1 -6.41 -18.31 -12.30
N ALA A 2 -5.74 -17.86 -11.26
CA ALA A 2 -4.36 -17.37 -11.32
C ALA A 2 -3.41 -18.39 -10.68
N ARG A 3 -2.17 -18.51 -11.18
CA ARG A 3 -1.11 -19.28 -10.54
C ARG A 3 -0.37 -18.39 -9.56
N ILE A 4 -0.25 -18.83 -8.30
CA ILE A 4 0.43 -18.13 -7.22
C ILE A 4 1.61 -18.98 -6.76
N LEU A 5 2.83 -18.48 -6.97
CA LEU A 5 4.06 -19.12 -6.52
C LEU A 5 4.35 -18.70 -5.07
N VAL A 6 4.59 -19.67 -4.19
CA VAL A 6 4.93 -19.46 -2.78
C VAL A 6 6.30 -20.07 -2.52
N THR A 7 7.29 -19.26 -2.16
CA THR A 7 8.69 -19.68 -2.08
C THR A 7 9.20 -19.91 -0.64
N GLU A 8 8.41 -19.52 0.35
CA GLU A 8 8.73 -19.69 1.76
C GLU A 8 7.50 -20.16 2.54
N GLU A 9 7.75 -20.78 3.71
CA GLU A 9 6.66 -21.23 4.58
C GLU A 9 5.80 -20.06 5.06
N ILE A 10 4.51 -20.12 4.79
CA ILE A 10 3.48 -19.24 5.35
C ILE A 10 2.40 -20.09 6.03
N ALA A 11 1.58 -19.47 6.87
CA ALA A 11 0.50 -20.14 7.57
C ALA A 11 -0.47 -20.82 6.58
N GLU A 12 -0.83 -22.08 6.85
CA GLU A 12 -1.69 -22.88 5.99
C GLU A 12 -3.07 -22.22 5.78
N GLY A 13 -3.59 -21.48 6.76
CA GLY A 13 -4.85 -20.73 6.63
C GLY A 13 -4.85 -19.76 5.46
N GLY A 14 -3.73 -19.08 5.22
CA GLY A 14 -3.58 -18.19 4.06
C GLY A 14 -3.55 -18.95 2.73
N LEU A 15 -2.86 -20.10 2.67
CA LEU A 15 -2.83 -20.95 1.48
C LEU A 15 -4.21 -21.54 1.17
N ASP A 16 -4.91 -22.01 2.20
CA ASP A 16 -6.26 -22.59 2.07
C ASP A 16 -7.26 -21.54 1.58
N ARG A 17 -7.14 -20.30 2.01
CA ARG A 17 -7.94 -19.19 1.51
C ARG A 17 -7.76 -18.99 0.01
N LEU A 18 -6.52 -18.94 -0.48
CA LEU A 18 -6.22 -18.77 -1.90
C LEU A 18 -6.71 -19.95 -2.75
N ARG A 19 -6.56 -21.18 -2.24
CA ARG A 19 -7.11 -22.39 -2.88
C ARG A 19 -8.63 -22.36 -2.94
N ALA A 20 -9.29 -21.94 -1.85
CA ALA A 20 -10.75 -21.83 -1.79
C ALA A 20 -11.30 -20.74 -2.74
N ALA A 21 -10.52 -19.69 -3.02
CA ALA A 21 -10.81 -18.68 -4.03
C ALA A 21 -10.60 -19.19 -5.48
N GLY A 22 -10.15 -20.43 -5.66
CA GLY A 22 -9.99 -21.07 -6.98
C GLY A 22 -8.66 -20.79 -7.67
N HIS A 23 -7.64 -20.33 -6.92
CA HIS A 23 -6.29 -20.13 -7.47
C HIS A 23 -5.47 -21.42 -7.43
N ASP A 24 -4.49 -21.52 -8.35
CA ASP A 24 -3.47 -22.58 -8.33
C ASP A 24 -2.30 -22.12 -7.44
N VAL A 25 -2.17 -22.73 -6.26
CA VAL A 25 -1.16 -22.39 -5.26
C VAL A 25 0.01 -23.35 -5.36
N ASP A 26 1.08 -22.93 -6.04
CA ASP A 26 2.32 -23.69 -6.28
C ASP A 26 3.35 -23.37 -5.18
N VAL A 27 3.53 -24.28 -4.21
CA VAL A 27 4.45 -24.10 -3.09
C VAL A 27 5.80 -24.75 -3.41
N ARG A 28 6.85 -23.94 -3.51
CA ARG A 28 8.22 -24.37 -3.80
C ARG A 28 9.20 -23.72 -2.84
N LEU A 29 9.55 -24.44 -1.79
CA LEU A 29 10.38 -23.91 -0.72
C LEU A 29 11.88 -24.03 -1.02
N GLY A 30 12.67 -23.06 -0.53
CA GLY A 30 14.12 -23.12 -0.51
C GLY A 30 14.78 -23.00 -1.89
N LEU A 31 14.13 -22.30 -2.82
CA LEU A 31 14.68 -22.05 -4.15
C LEU A 31 15.93 -21.18 -4.09
N SER A 32 16.96 -21.56 -4.85
CA SER A 32 18.07 -20.67 -5.19
C SER A 32 17.60 -19.55 -6.15
N PRO A 33 18.36 -18.45 -6.29
CA PRO A 33 18.02 -17.39 -7.25
C PRO A 33 17.79 -17.90 -8.67
N ASP A 34 18.65 -18.80 -9.17
CA ASP A 34 18.53 -19.36 -10.52
C ASP A 34 17.29 -20.25 -10.69
N GLU A 35 16.95 -21.04 -9.65
CA GLU A 35 15.73 -21.84 -9.65
C GLU A 35 14.47 -20.97 -9.60
N LEU A 36 14.51 -19.85 -8.86
CA LEU A 36 13.39 -18.89 -8.84
C LEU A 36 13.14 -18.30 -10.23
N LEU A 37 14.20 -17.87 -10.93
CA LEU A 37 14.12 -17.37 -12.30
C LEU A 37 13.53 -18.39 -13.26
N ALA A 38 13.82 -19.68 -13.07
CA ALA A 38 13.32 -20.75 -13.93
C ALA A 38 11.83 -21.06 -13.73
N VAL A 39 11.28 -20.81 -12.52
CA VAL A 39 9.91 -21.23 -12.17
C VAL A 39 8.90 -20.08 -12.07
N ILE A 40 9.36 -18.81 -12.06
CA ILE A 40 8.49 -17.64 -11.91
C ILE A 40 7.62 -17.38 -13.15
N ALA A 41 8.04 -17.81 -14.34
CA ALA A 41 7.30 -17.63 -15.58
C ALA A 41 5.88 -18.23 -15.47
N GLY A 42 4.86 -17.47 -15.92
CA GLY A 42 3.46 -17.82 -15.82
C GLY A 42 2.85 -17.70 -14.40
N ALA A 43 3.58 -17.17 -13.43
CA ALA A 43 3.01 -16.83 -12.13
C ALA A 43 2.37 -15.44 -12.17
N HIS A 44 1.15 -15.32 -11.66
CA HIS A 44 0.41 -14.06 -11.53
C HIS A 44 0.61 -13.42 -10.15
N GLY A 45 0.90 -14.24 -9.14
CA GLY A 45 1.24 -13.81 -7.78
C GLY A 45 2.50 -14.50 -7.28
N LEU A 46 3.33 -13.78 -6.52
CA LEU A 46 4.50 -14.31 -5.83
C LEU A 46 4.37 -13.98 -4.34
N ILE A 47 4.41 -15.02 -3.48
CA ILE A 47 4.38 -14.84 -2.03
C ILE A 47 5.73 -15.25 -1.44
N ILE A 48 6.34 -14.32 -0.70
CA ILE A 48 7.67 -14.47 -0.08
C ILE A 48 7.65 -14.07 1.39
N ARG A 49 8.76 -14.33 2.08
CA ARG A 49 9.09 -13.73 3.38
C ARG A 49 10.44 -13.00 3.30
N SER A 50 11.41 -13.40 4.11
CA SER A 50 12.71 -12.71 4.23
C SER A 50 13.86 -13.38 3.48
N ALA A 51 13.76 -14.67 3.15
CA ALA A 51 14.84 -15.43 2.53
C ALA A 51 14.88 -15.27 0.99
N THR A 52 13.73 -15.02 0.37
CA THR A 52 13.63 -14.82 -1.09
C THR A 52 13.85 -13.35 -1.44
N THR A 53 14.75 -13.06 -2.36
CA THR A 53 14.98 -11.71 -2.88
C THR A 53 14.31 -11.56 -4.23
N VAL A 54 13.50 -10.50 -4.39
CA VAL A 54 12.84 -10.15 -5.65
C VAL A 54 13.59 -9.01 -6.31
N THR A 55 14.46 -9.37 -7.24
CA THR A 55 15.28 -8.43 -8.02
C THR A 55 14.56 -8.02 -9.31
N GLU A 56 15.13 -7.04 -10.04
CA GLU A 56 14.67 -6.68 -11.38
C GLU A 56 14.67 -7.89 -12.35
N ASP A 57 15.65 -8.79 -12.24
CA ASP A 57 15.72 -10.00 -13.08
C ASP A 57 14.55 -10.96 -12.80
N VAL A 58 14.17 -11.14 -11.52
CA VAL A 58 13.00 -11.95 -11.14
C VAL A 58 11.72 -11.35 -11.69
N LEU A 59 11.56 -10.03 -11.58
CA LEU A 59 10.41 -9.30 -12.11
C LEU A 59 10.36 -9.35 -13.65
N ALA A 60 11.52 -9.33 -14.31
CA ALA A 60 11.63 -9.47 -15.77
C ALA A 60 11.25 -10.88 -16.25
N ALA A 61 11.67 -11.92 -15.53
CA ALA A 61 11.35 -13.30 -15.85
C ALA A 61 9.87 -13.64 -15.58
N GLY A 62 9.24 -12.94 -14.62
CA GLY A 62 7.81 -13.09 -14.28
C GLY A 62 6.93 -12.12 -15.09
N SER A 63 6.86 -12.27 -16.41
CA SER A 63 6.09 -11.35 -17.30
C SER A 63 4.60 -11.25 -16.98
N ASP A 64 4.01 -12.30 -16.40
CA ASP A 64 2.60 -12.36 -16.04
C ASP A 64 2.33 -11.93 -14.59
N LEU A 65 3.39 -11.49 -13.87
CA LEU A 65 3.31 -11.18 -12.46
C LEU A 65 2.54 -9.87 -12.22
N MET A 66 1.46 -9.95 -11.47
CA MET A 66 0.59 -8.82 -11.09
C MET A 66 0.89 -8.33 -9.67
N VAL A 67 1.29 -9.24 -8.76
CA VAL A 67 1.47 -8.91 -7.34
C VAL A 67 2.60 -9.71 -6.70
N VAL A 68 3.40 -9.02 -5.88
CA VAL A 68 4.37 -9.61 -4.95
C VAL A 68 3.87 -9.37 -3.52
N GLY A 69 3.55 -10.43 -2.80
CA GLY A 69 3.13 -10.40 -1.41
C GLY A 69 4.26 -10.79 -0.47
N ARG A 70 4.73 -9.87 0.37
CA ARG A 70 5.73 -10.15 1.39
C ARG A 70 5.06 -10.38 2.75
N ALA A 71 5.07 -11.61 3.26
CA ALA A 71 4.50 -11.98 4.56
C ALA A 71 5.34 -11.45 5.73
N GLY A 72 5.24 -10.15 5.98
CA GLY A 72 5.93 -9.39 7.02
C GLY A 72 5.90 -7.89 6.72
N ILE A 73 6.60 -7.08 7.53
CA ILE A 73 6.55 -5.60 7.41
C ILE A 73 7.61 -5.05 6.44
N GLY A 74 8.87 -5.45 6.60
CA GLY A 74 9.98 -4.90 5.80
C GLY A 74 9.90 -5.34 4.34
N LEU A 75 10.50 -4.55 3.46
CA LEU A 75 10.56 -4.82 2.02
C LEU A 75 12.02 -4.75 1.51
N ASP A 76 12.96 -4.88 2.41
CA ASP A 76 14.39 -4.74 2.11
C ASP A 76 14.90 -5.77 1.06
N ASN A 77 14.13 -6.85 0.86
CA ASN A 77 14.39 -7.91 -0.11
C ASN A 77 13.53 -7.84 -1.38
N VAL A 78 12.85 -6.71 -1.64
CA VAL A 78 12.05 -6.49 -2.85
C VAL A 78 12.47 -5.20 -3.52
N ASP A 79 12.81 -5.26 -4.80
CA ASP A 79 13.01 -4.06 -5.63
C ASP A 79 11.66 -3.44 -6.00
N VAL A 80 11.18 -2.57 -5.10
CA VAL A 80 9.87 -1.92 -5.22
C VAL A 80 9.81 -0.99 -6.43
N ASP A 81 10.92 -0.32 -6.76
CA ASP A 81 10.98 0.60 -7.90
C ASP A 81 10.90 -0.17 -9.24
N ALA A 82 11.61 -1.29 -9.34
CA ALA A 82 11.50 -2.15 -10.52
C ALA A 82 10.11 -2.77 -10.65
N ALA A 83 9.50 -3.21 -9.55
CA ALA A 83 8.12 -3.70 -9.53
C ALA A 83 7.14 -2.63 -10.03
N THR A 84 7.31 -1.38 -9.56
CA THR A 84 6.48 -0.24 -9.96
C THR A 84 6.58 0.06 -11.45
N ARG A 85 7.81 0.10 -12.00
CA ARG A 85 8.02 0.29 -13.46
C ARG A 85 7.35 -0.78 -14.31
N ARG A 86 7.16 -1.99 -13.78
CA ARG A 86 6.51 -3.12 -14.47
C ARG A 86 5.03 -3.28 -14.18
N GLY A 87 4.44 -2.35 -13.42
CA GLY A 87 3.04 -2.43 -13.01
C GLY A 87 2.74 -3.52 -11.98
N VAL A 88 3.77 -4.15 -11.39
CA VAL A 88 3.62 -5.19 -10.38
C VAL A 88 3.34 -4.56 -9.02
N MET A 89 2.22 -4.89 -8.42
CA MET A 89 1.87 -4.42 -7.09
C MET A 89 2.72 -5.11 -6.03
N VAL A 90 3.25 -4.34 -5.07
CA VAL A 90 3.97 -4.88 -3.91
C VAL A 90 3.11 -4.67 -2.66
N VAL A 91 2.82 -5.76 -1.96
CA VAL A 91 1.99 -5.74 -0.74
C VAL A 91 2.74 -6.34 0.43
N ASN A 92 2.51 -5.80 1.62
CA ASN A 92 3.10 -6.31 2.86
C ASN A 92 2.05 -6.52 3.96
N ALA A 93 2.48 -7.00 5.14
CA ALA A 93 1.63 -7.20 6.31
C ALA A 93 2.05 -6.28 7.47
N PRO A 94 1.71 -4.96 7.44
CA PRO A 94 2.31 -3.96 8.33
C PRO A 94 1.85 -4.03 9.78
N GLN A 95 0.92 -4.92 10.12
CA GLN A 95 0.38 -5.08 11.47
C GLN A 95 0.64 -6.46 12.07
N SER A 96 1.26 -7.37 11.33
CA SER A 96 1.35 -8.79 11.71
C SER A 96 2.20 -9.06 12.94
N ASN A 97 3.35 -8.40 13.07
CA ASN A 97 4.36 -8.71 14.09
C ASN A 97 4.61 -7.60 15.14
N ILE A 98 3.75 -6.57 15.20
CA ILE A 98 3.95 -5.42 16.11
C ILE A 98 4.07 -5.86 17.57
N VAL A 99 3.20 -6.80 18.00
CA VAL A 99 3.21 -7.32 19.38
C VAL A 99 4.46 -8.16 19.63
N SER A 100 4.77 -9.07 18.72
CA SER A 100 5.93 -9.97 18.83
C SER A 100 7.25 -9.20 18.91
N ALA A 101 7.44 -8.19 18.07
CA ALA A 101 8.63 -7.34 18.10
C ALA A 101 8.76 -6.56 19.41
N ALA A 102 7.64 -6.03 19.92
CA ALA A 102 7.64 -5.34 21.21
C ALA A 102 7.99 -6.29 22.37
N GLU A 103 7.48 -7.51 22.35
CA GLU A 103 7.78 -8.53 23.37
C GLU A 103 9.21 -9.03 23.27
N HIS A 104 9.74 -9.24 22.07
CA HIS A 104 11.15 -9.59 21.87
C HIS A 104 12.09 -8.49 22.34
N THR A 105 11.74 -7.21 22.10
CA THR A 105 12.46 -6.06 22.63
C THR A 105 12.53 -6.11 24.17
N MET A 106 11.41 -6.36 24.84
CA MET A 106 11.36 -6.47 26.28
C MET A 106 12.14 -7.70 26.79
N ALA A 107 12.07 -8.82 26.06
CA ALA A 107 12.85 -10.01 26.41
C ALA A 107 14.36 -9.75 26.36
N LEU A 108 14.86 -9.09 25.31
CA LEU A 108 16.27 -8.72 25.17
C LEU A 108 16.69 -7.67 26.20
N LEU A 109 15.82 -6.67 26.48
CA LEU A 109 16.06 -5.68 27.52
C LEU A 109 16.24 -6.35 28.90
N MET A 110 15.34 -7.25 29.28
CA MET A 110 15.42 -7.99 30.54
C MET A 110 16.60 -8.94 30.57
N ALA A 111 16.89 -9.63 29.46
CA ALA A 111 18.05 -10.52 29.33
C ALA A 111 19.36 -9.74 29.51
N SER A 112 19.46 -8.54 28.92
CA SER A 112 20.62 -7.64 29.06
C SER A 112 20.74 -7.09 30.48
N ALA A 113 19.64 -6.68 31.12
CA ALA A 113 19.64 -6.19 32.49
C ALA A 113 20.14 -7.24 33.50
N ARG A 114 19.91 -8.51 33.24
CA ARG A 114 20.17 -9.64 34.16
C ARG A 114 21.24 -10.61 33.66
N ASN A 115 21.91 -10.35 32.54
CA ASN A 115 22.95 -11.18 31.93
C ASN A 115 22.53 -12.66 31.75
N VAL A 116 21.26 -12.90 31.41
CA VAL A 116 20.63 -14.24 31.44
C VAL A 116 21.33 -15.25 30.50
N PRO A 117 21.59 -14.94 29.22
CA PRO A 117 22.22 -15.88 28.29
C PRO A 117 23.65 -16.26 28.71
N GLN A 118 24.42 -15.29 29.19
CA GLN A 118 25.81 -15.48 29.62
C GLN A 118 25.88 -16.31 30.90
N ALA A 119 25.03 -16.01 31.88
CA ALA A 119 24.94 -16.76 33.12
C ALA A 119 24.50 -18.20 32.86
N HIS A 120 23.54 -18.41 31.96
CA HIS A 120 23.11 -19.74 31.53
C HIS A 120 24.27 -20.53 30.89
N ALA A 121 24.94 -19.92 29.91
CA ALA A 121 26.05 -20.55 29.20
C ALA A 121 27.21 -20.92 30.16
N ALA A 122 27.54 -20.04 31.13
CA ALA A 122 28.55 -20.32 32.14
C ALA A 122 28.17 -21.51 33.01
N LEU A 123 26.92 -21.59 33.48
CA LEU A 123 26.46 -22.66 34.34
C LEU A 123 26.41 -24.02 33.63
N VAL A 124 25.89 -24.05 32.39
CA VAL A 124 25.88 -25.23 31.54
C VAL A 124 27.31 -25.76 31.25
N ALA A 125 28.27 -24.83 31.13
CA ALA A 125 29.71 -25.17 31.02
C ALA A 125 30.36 -25.54 32.37
N GLY A 126 29.60 -25.77 33.42
CA GLY A 126 30.09 -26.21 34.75
C GLY A 126 30.72 -25.10 35.59
N ARG A 127 30.54 -23.81 35.25
CA ARG A 127 31.11 -22.68 35.97
C ARG A 127 30.06 -21.98 36.84
N TRP A 128 30.31 -21.94 38.14
CA TRP A 128 29.48 -21.26 39.13
C TRP A 128 30.04 -19.85 39.39
N GLU A 129 29.73 -18.88 38.50
CA GLU A 129 30.31 -17.52 38.46
C GLU A 129 29.32 -16.46 38.94
N ARG A 130 28.69 -16.63 40.10
CA ARG A 130 27.58 -15.81 40.59
C ARG A 130 27.88 -14.30 40.60
N SER A 131 29.06 -13.91 41.07
CA SER A 131 29.46 -12.49 41.19
C SER A 131 29.82 -11.84 39.87
N ARG A 132 30.13 -12.63 38.80
CA ARG A 132 30.45 -12.11 37.49
C ARG A 132 29.20 -11.59 36.76
N TRP A 133 28.06 -12.20 37.04
CA TRP A 133 26.80 -11.94 36.34
C TRP A 133 25.82 -11.11 37.18
N GLU A 134 26.35 -10.19 38.01
CA GLU A 134 25.53 -9.22 38.74
C GLU A 134 24.78 -8.34 37.73
N GLY A 135 23.47 -8.20 37.90
CA GLY A 135 22.59 -7.43 37.02
C GLY A 135 22.10 -6.15 37.65
N VAL A 136 21.20 -5.47 36.96
CA VAL A 136 20.53 -4.25 37.42
C VAL A 136 19.01 -4.43 37.44
N GLU A 137 18.33 -3.68 38.32
CA GLU A 137 16.87 -3.58 38.33
C GLU A 137 16.38 -2.61 37.23
N LEU A 138 15.14 -2.77 36.77
CA LEU A 138 14.52 -1.85 35.82
C LEU A 138 13.75 -0.73 36.53
N CYS A 139 13.30 -0.97 37.75
CA CYS A 139 12.57 0.02 38.55
C CYS A 139 13.41 1.30 38.72
N ASP A 140 12.77 2.46 38.53
CA ASP A 140 13.37 3.78 38.60
C ASP A 140 14.49 4.07 37.56
N LYS A 141 14.71 3.16 36.61
CA LYS A 141 15.62 3.39 35.48
C LYS A 141 14.91 4.14 34.34
N THR A 142 15.68 4.89 33.58
CA THR A 142 15.19 5.62 32.42
C THR A 142 15.31 4.76 31.15
N LEU A 143 14.18 4.53 30.48
CA LEU A 143 14.13 3.95 29.14
C LEU A 143 14.02 5.07 28.10
N GLY A 144 15.06 5.22 27.28
CA GLY A 144 15.05 6.04 26.07
C GLY A 144 14.47 5.26 24.89
N ILE A 145 13.47 5.82 24.22
CA ILE A 145 12.78 5.19 23.09
C ILE A 145 13.01 6.05 21.85
N VAL A 146 13.77 5.54 20.90
CA VAL A 146 14.04 6.22 19.62
C VAL A 146 13.05 5.71 18.59
N GLY A 147 11.99 6.50 18.33
CA GLY A 147 10.82 6.13 17.53
C GLY A 147 9.63 5.68 18.39
N LEU A 148 8.63 6.55 18.54
CA LEU A 148 7.41 6.29 19.34
C LEU A 148 6.21 5.87 18.45
N GLY A 149 6.50 5.10 17.40
CA GLY A 149 5.51 4.49 16.52
C GLY A 149 4.73 3.34 17.17
N ARG A 150 4.19 2.43 16.35
CA ARG A 150 3.34 1.31 16.82
C ARG A 150 4.08 0.40 17.81
N ILE A 151 5.32 0.01 17.50
CA ILE A 151 6.14 -0.88 18.36
C ILE A 151 6.65 -0.13 19.58
N GLY A 152 7.24 1.06 19.40
CA GLY A 152 7.77 1.87 20.51
C GLY A 152 6.72 2.20 21.57
N LYS A 153 5.47 2.45 21.14
CA LYS A 153 4.33 2.62 22.06
C LYS A 153 4.08 1.37 22.90
N LEU A 154 4.05 0.18 22.28
CA LEU A 154 3.82 -1.08 23.00
C LEU A 154 4.96 -1.42 23.96
N VAL A 155 6.20 -1.07 23.61
CA VAL A 155 7.36 -1.19 24.52
C VAL A 155 7.21 -0.22 25.69
N ALA A 156 6.86 1.03 25.43
CA ALA A 156 6.60 2.03 26.46
C ALA A 156 5.52 1.56 27.46
N ASP A 157 4.40 1.03 26.97
CA ASP A 157 3.30 0.53 27.79
C ASP A 157 3.73 -0.65 28.69
N ARG A 158 4.60 -1.54 28.18
CA ARG A 158 5.16 -2.66 28.97
C ARG A 158 6.19 -2.20 29.99
N ALA A 159 7.05 -1.26 29.63
CA ALA A 159 8.11 -0.73 30.50
C ALA A 159 7.55 0.04 31.70
N LYS A 160 6.37 0.66 31.57
CA LYS A 160 5.64 1.24 32.72
C LYS A 160 5.35 0.21 33.80
N GLY A 161 5.00 -1.02 33.43
CA GLY A 161 4.75 -2.10 34.37
C GLY A 161 5.98 -2.47 35.22
N PHE A 162 7.18 -2.11 34.75
CA PHE A 162 8.43 -2.26 35.51
C PHE A 162 8.83 -1.02 36.30
N GLY A 163 7.99 0.03 36.34
CA GLY A 163 8.30 1.26 37.09
C GLY A 163 9.40 2.11 36.42
N MET A 164 9.62 1.99 35.13
CA MET A 164 10.63 2.78 34.42
C MET A 164 10.14 4.21 34.14
N ARG A 165 11.05 5.20 34.18
CA ARG A 165 10.82 6.52 33.56
C ARG A 165 10.97 6.41 32.06
N LEU A 166 10.02 6.97 31.31
CA LEU A 166 9.98 6.86 29.85
C LEU A 166 10.26 8.20 29.19
N VAL A 167 11.30 8.24 28.37
CA VAL A 167 11.65 9.38 27.52
C VAL A 167 11.70 8.91 26.05
N ALA A 168 11.29 9.75 25.09
CA ALA A 168 11.28 9.37 23.68
C ALA A 168 11.76 10.48 22.77
N PHE A 169 12.35 10.09 21.64
CA PHE A 169 12.60 10.93 20.49
C PHE A 169 11.75 10.45 19.32
N ASP A 170 10.87 11.32 18.84
CA ASP A 170 10.09 11.08 17.61
C ASP A 170 9.66 12.44 17.04
N PRO A 171 10.15 12.83 15.84
CA PRO A 171 9.83 14.13 15.26
C PRO A 171 8.38 14.24 14.73
N PHE A 172 7.65 13.13 14.66
CA PHE A 172 6.28 13.07 14.13
C PHE A 172 5.20 12.95 15.23
N VAL A 173 5.59 12.83 16.49
CA VAL A 173 4.66 12.69 17.62
C VAL A 173 4.58 14.02 18.37
N SER A 174 3.36 14.52 18.60
CA SER A 174 3.16 15.74 19.40
C SER A 174 3.36 15.49 20.90
N GLU A 175 3.77 16.54 21.62
CA GLU A 175 3.96 16.49 23.08
C GLU A 175 2.70 16.03 23.83
N ASP A 176 1.51 16.51 23.41
CA ASP A 176 0.24 16.10 24.03
C ASP A 176 -0.05 14.61 23.85
N ARG A 177 0.30 14.04 22.70
CA ARG A 177 0.15 12.61 22.44
C ARG A 177 1.12 11.79 23.28
N ALA A 178 2.37 12.21 23.38
CA ALA A 178 3.37 11.56 24.23
C ALA A 178 3.00 11.63 25.72
N LYS A 179 2.54 12.80 26.21
CA LYS A 179 2.06 12.97 27.60
C LYS A 179 0.90 12.04 27.94
N LYS A 180 -0.07 11.88 27.03
CA LYS A 180 -1.18 10.90 27.19
C LYS A 180 -0.67 9.46 27.33
N MET A 181 0.45 9.16 26.71
CA MET A 181 1.13 7.85 26.84
C MET A 181 2.04 7.77 28.05
N GLY A 182 2.18 8.84 28.86
CA GLY A 182 3.08 8.90 30.00
C GLY A 182 4.56 8.88 29.60
N VAL A 183 4.89 9.46 28.44
CA VAL A 183 6.23 9.54 27.86
C VAL A 183 6.60 11.02 27.71
N GLU A 184 7.82 11.39 28.08
CA GLU A 184 8.38 12.72 27.89
C GLU A 184 9.16 12.77 26.57
N LEU A 185 8.89 13.76 25.69
CA LEU A 185 9.66 13.95 24.46
C LEU A 185 10.92 14.78 24.73
N LEU A 186 12.05 14.28 24.24
CA LEU A 186 13.35 14.93 24.35
C LEU A 186 14.09 14.88 23.01
N GLY A 187 15.12 15.71 22.87
CA GLY A 187 16.06 15.61 21.76
C GLY A 187 16.90 14.32 21.82
N LEU A 188 17.39 13.83 20.67
CA LEU A 188 18.13 12.58 20.60
C LEU A 188 19.37 12.57 21.53
N ASP A 189 20.14 13.64 21.55
CA ASP A 189 21.31 13.79 22.44
C ASP A 189 20.93 13.70 23.91
N GLN A 190 19.83 14.33 24.29
CA GLN A 190 19.34 14.31 25.66
C GLN A 190 18.88 12.93 26.11
N ILE A 191 18.17 12.21 25.22
CA ILE A 191 17.75 10.83 25.50
C ILE A 191 18.96 9.95 25.77
N VAL A 192 19.98 10.00 24.92
CA VAL A 192 21.19 9.19 25.09
C VAL A 192 21.92 9.53 26.37
N ALA A 193 21.98 10.82 26.75
CA ALA A 193 22.61 11.26 27.98
C ALA A 193 21.84 10.86 29.26
N GLU A 194 20.50 10.72 29.18
CA GLU A 194 19.66 10.41 30.33
C GLU A 194 19.31 8.92 30.47
N ALA A 195 19.35 8.16 29.40
CA ALA A 195 18.90 6.78 29.38
C ALA A 195 19.84 5.84 30.14
N ASP A 196 19.26 4.89 30.86
CA ASP A 196 19.92 3.67 31.36
C ASP A 196 19.76 2.51 30.40
N PHE A 197 18.66 2.52 29.64
CA PHE A 197 18.38 1.63 28.52
C PHE A 197 17.93 2.45 27.32
N LEU A 198 18.44 2.16 26.14
CA LEU A 198 18.05 2.82 24.88
C LEU A 198 17.52 1.77 23.91
N THR A 199 16.31 1.96 23.41
CA THR A 199 15.70 1.05 22.43
C THR A 199 15.32 1.77 21.16
N ILE A 200 15.54 1.11 20.02
CA ILE A 200 15.37 1.69 18.67
C ILE A 200 14.15 1.07 18.01
N HIS A 201 13.27 1.93 17.45
CA HIS A 201 12.05 1.54 16.74
C HIS A 201 11.82 2.41 15.49
N LEU A 202 12.90 2.65 14.74
CA LEU A 202 12.90 3.43 13.51
C LEU A 202 12.91 2.53 12.27
N PRO A 203 12.36 2.98 11.13
CA PRO A 203 12.61 2.37 9.83
C PRO A 203 14.06 2.63 9.38
N LYS A 204 14.56 1.80 8.46
CA LYS A 204 15.83 2.02 7.77
C LYS A 204 15.61 2.99 6.61
N THR A 205 16.17 4.18 6.71
CA THR A 205 16.14 5.22 5.68
C THR A 205 17.54 5.85 5.55
N PRO A 206 17.82 6.63 4.50
CA PRO A 206 19.09 7.35 4.40
C PRO A 206 19.42 8.19 5.64
N GLU A 207 18.40 8.78 6.30
CA GLU A 207 18.55 9.64 7.48
C GLU A 207 18.77 8.86 8.78
N THR A 208 18.35 7.59 8.83
CA THR A 208 18.50 6.74 10.03
C THR A 208 19.69 5.79 9.96
N LEU A 209 20.31 5.63 8.78
CA LEU A 209 21.53 4.84 8.64
C LEU A 209 22.68 5.46 9.44
N GLY A 210 23.35 4.66 10.29
CA GLY A 210 24.44 5.09 11.15
C GLY A 210 24.04 6.16 12.18
N LEU A 211 22.75 6.28 12.48
CA LEU A 211 22.25 7.26 13.45
C LEU A 211 22.87 7.05 14.83
N VAL A 212 23.05 5.81 15.25
CA VAL A 212 23.71 5.44 16.49
C VAL A 212 25.14 5.04 16.18
N ASN A 213 26.03 6.00 16.28
CA ASN A 213 27.46 5.91 16.03
C ASN A 213 28.26 6.25 17.30
N ARG A 214 29.60 6.23 17.18
CA ARG A 214 30.50 6.55 18.29
C ARG A 214 30.24 7.93 18.88
N ASP A 215 30.05 8.95 18.05
CA ASP A 215 29.85 10.33 18.51
C ASP A 215 28.59 10.48 19.38
N LEU A 216 27.53 9.76 19.02
CA LEU A 216 26.30 9.73 19.81
C LEU A 216 26.50 8.93 21.11
N LEU A 217 27.12 7.74 21.05
CA LEU A 217 27.37 6.89 22.19
C LEU A 217 28.31 7.50 23.23
N MET A 218 29.26 8.35 22.82
CA MET A 218 30.13 9.11 23.74
C MET A 218 29.37 10.09 24.66
N LYS A 219 28.11 10.39 24.33
CA LYS A 219 27.24 11.23 25.18
C LYS A 219 26.47 10.41 26.23
N ALA A 220 26.55 9.10 26.18
CA ALA A 220 25.79 8.19 27.02
C ALA A 220 26.37 8.08 28.42
N LYS A 221 25.55 7.60 29.36
CA LYS A 221 26.03 7.10 30.66
C LYS A 221 26.84 5.82 30.48
N PRO A 222 27.88 5.57 31.27
CA PRO A 222 28.62 4.31 31.20
C PRO A 222 27.76 3.07 31.48
N GLU A 223 26.64 3.22 32.17
CA GLU A 223 25.68 2.17 32.49
C GLU A 223 24.69 1.88 31.38
N LEU A 224 24.68 2.66 30.27
CA LEU A 224 23.74 2.51 29.18
C LEU A 224 23.79 1.08 28.59
N ARG A 225 22.61 0.52 28.33
CA ARG A 225 22.41 -0.69 27.52
C ARG A 225 21.56 -0.38 26.30
N LEU A 226 22.10 -0.70 25.12
CA LEU A 226 21.45 -0.46 23.82
C LEU A 226 20.67 -1.70 23.37
N ILE A 227 19.42 -1.53 22.93
CA ILE A 227 18.59 -2.59 22.38
C ILE A 227 18.16 -2.21 20.95
N ASN A 228 18.43 -3.08 19.97
CA ASN A 228 17.99 -2.90 18.59
C ASN A 228 17.28 -4.16 18.07
N VAL A 229 15.95 -4.08 17.96
CA VAL A 229 15.06 -5.08 17.34
C VAL A 229 14.33 -4.45 16.14
N ALA A 230 14.85 -3.34 15.61
CA ALA A 230 14.20 -2.60 14.53
C ALA A 230 14.78 -2.98 13.15
N ARG A 231 15.94 -2.40 12.80
CA ARG A 231 16.64 -2.65 11.53
C ARG A 231 18.14 -2.59 11.72
N GLY A 232 18.86 -3.45 10.98
CA GLY A 232 20.31 -3.38 10.86
C GLY A 232 20.78 -2.13 10.11
N GLY A 233 21.99 -1.68 10.45
CA GLY A 233 22.60 -0.48 9.88
C GLY A 233 22.15 0.84 10.51
N ILE A 234 21.11 0.86 11.37
CA ILE A 234 20.76 2.06 12.19
C ILE A 234 21.84 2.30 13.26
N VAL A 235 22.36 1.21 13.80
CA VAL A 235 23.51 1.21 14.69
C VAL A 235 24.75 0.86 13.86
N ASP A 236 25.80 1.67 13.97
CA ASP A 236 27.10 1.32 13.44
C ASP A 236 27.73 0.24 14.33
N GLU A 237 27.91 -0.96 13.78
CA GLU A 237 28.32 -2.14 14.54
C GLU A 237 29.79 -2.10 14.96
N GLU A 238 30.66 -1.48 14.14
CA GLU A 238 32.09 -1.29 14.45
C GLU A 238 32.25 -0.28 15.58
N ASP A 239 31.61 0.88 15.46
CA ASP A 239 31.59 1.91 16.49
C ASP A 239 31.02 1.39 17.81
N LEU A 240 29.93 0.60 17.74
CA LEU A 240 29.34 -0.02 18.92
C LEU A 240 30.31 -1.00 19.60
N ALA A 241 30.99 -1.85 18.80
CA ALA A 241 31.94 -2.82 19.32
C ALA A 241 33.16 -2.12 20.00
N GLU A 242 33.64 -1.01 19.42
CA GLU A 242 34.69 -0.19 20.03
C GLU A 242 34.20 0.44 21.36
N CYS A 243 33.02 1.06 21.36
CA CYS A 243 32.45 1.67 22.56
C CYS A 243 32.27 0.67 23.71
N LEU A 244 31.86 -0.57 23.39
CA LEU A 244 31.73 -1.65 24.37
C LEU A 244 33.08 -2.12 24.93
N ARG A 245 34.11 -2.28 24.07
CA ARG A 245 35.47 -2.65 24.50
C ARG A 245 36.13 -1.57 25.33
N ASP A 246 35.89 -0.30 24.97
CA ASP A 246 36.41 0.87 25.68
C ASP A 246 35.61 1.17 26.99
N GLY A 247 34.49 0.46 27.24
CA GLY A 247 33.65 0.66 28.41
C GLY A 247 32.86 2.00 28.39
N VAL A 248 32.61 2.55 27.18
CA VAL A 248 31.79 3.75 27.00
C VAL A 248 30.33 3.47 27.38
N ILE A 249 29.85 2.26 27.11
CA ILE A 249 28.52 1.78 27.51
C ILE A 249 28.60 0.38 28.11
N ALA A 250 27.61 -0.01 28.91
CA ALA A 250 27.63 -1.26 29.70
C ALA A 250 27.27 -2.51 28.89
N GLY A 251 26.52 -2.37 27.79
CA GLY A 251 26.11 -3.56 27.02
C GLY A 251 25.22 -3.23 25.84
N ALA A 252 24.95 -4.26 25.04
CA ALA A 252 24.02 -4.16 23.93
C ALA A 252 23.25 -5.48 23.70
N ALA A 253 22.07 -5.39 23.09
CA ALA A 253 21.30 -6.53 22.64
C ALA A 253 20.74 -6.24 21.24
N LEU A 254 21.15 -7.06 20.24
CA LEU A 254 20.80 -6.86 18.84
C LEU A 254 20.10 -8.10 18.29
N ASP A 255 18.99 -7.85 17.60
CA ASP A 255 18.27 -8.87 16.84
C ASP A 255 18.48 -8.71 15.32
N VAL A 256 19.05 -7.58 14.90
CA VAL A 256 19.17 -7.19 13.50
C VAL A 256 20.57 -6.65 13.19
N PHE A 257 21.02 -6.87 11.94
CA PHE A 257 22.39 -6.56 11.52
C PHE A 257 22.42 -5.84 10.17
N SER A 258 23.51 -5.12 9.91
CA SER A 258 23.72 -4.37 8.66
C SER A 258 23.66 -5.27 7.41
N THR A 259 24.15 -6.50 7.55
CA THR A 259 24.07 -7.56 6.54
C THR A 259 23.49 -8.82 7.18
N GLU A 260 22.49 -9.40 6.60
CA GLU A 260 21.83 -10.64 7.06
C GLU A 260 21.77 -11.67 5.93
N PRO A 261 22.01 -12.96 6.18
CA PRO A 261 22.36 -13.56 7.48
C PRO A 261 23.78 -13.19 7.95
N MET A 262 23.90 -12.87 9.26
CA MET A 262 25.16 -12.49 9.91
C MET A 262 25.76 -13.69 10.65
N THR A 263 26.89 -14.18 10.20
CA THR A 263 27.62 -15.31 10.83
C THR A 263 28.93 -14.89 11.47
N GLU A 264 29.45 -13.72 11.14
CA GLU A 264 30.66 -13.11 11.70
C GLU A 264 30.39 -11.63 11.98
N SER A 265 30.71 -11.14 13.17
CA SER A 265 30.50 -9.76 13.56
C SER A 265 31.55 -9.30 14.59
N PRO A 266 31.97 -8.02 14.55
CA PRO A 266 32.86 -7.43 15.57
C PRO A 266 32.27 -7.47 16.98
N LEU A 267 30.96 -7.68 17.09
CA LEU A 267 30.21 -7.79 18.36
C LEU A 267 30.26 -9.17 18.96
N PHE A 268 30.57 -10.22 18.17
CA PHE A 268 30.57 -11.59 18.66
C PHE A 268 31.76 -11.82 19.63
N GLY A 269 31.48 -12.49 20.75
CA GLY A 269 32.48 -12.75 21.78
C GLY A 269 32.66 -11.63 22.80
N ILE A 270 31.95 -10.51 22.69
CA ILE A 270 31.90 -9.48 23.73
C ILE A 270 30.89 -9.93 24.79
N ASP A 271 31.34 -10.16 26.04
CA ASP A 271 30.54 -10.71 27.13
C ASP A 271 29.26 -9.89 27.46
N SER A 272 29.30 -8.57 27.22
CA SER A 272 28.16 -7.66 27.47
C SER A 272 27.17 -7.57 26.31
N VAL A 273 27.36 -8.35 25.24
CA VAL A 273 26.50 -8.36 24.06
C VAL A 273 25.62 -9.61 24.02
N ILE A 274 24.34 -9.40 23.69
CA ILE A 274 23.37 -10.46 23.38
C ILE A 274 22.98 -10.31 21.91
N VAL A 275 22.97 -11.41 21.15
CA VAL A 275 22.56 -11.42 19.74
C VAL A 275 21.53 -12.48 19.49
N THR A 276 20.57 -12.18 18.61
CA THR A 276 19.55 -13.12 18.12
C THR A 276 19.41 -12.98 16.60
N PRO A 277 19.08 -14.07 15.86
CA PRO A 277 19.09 -14.10 14.41
C PRO A 277 17.76 -13.59 13.82
N HIS A 278 17.44 -12.33 14.03
CA HIS A 278 16.25 -11.62 13.51
C HIS A 278 14.93 -12.33 13.88
N LEU A 279 14.69 -12.50 15.19
CA LEU A 279 13.55 -13.23 15.74
C LEU A 279 12.35 -12.34 16.09
N GLY A 280 12.43 -11.03 15.92
CA GLY A 280 11.37 -10.08 16.30
C GLY A 280 9.98 -10.39 15.74
N ALA A 281 9.90 -11.06 14.59
CA ALA A 281 8.65 -11.53 13.98
C ALA A 281 8.43 -13.04 14.07
N SER A 282 9.34 -13.80 14.72
CA SER A 282 9.35 -15.26 14.71
C SER A 282 8.48 -15.86 15.81
N THR A 283 7.18 -15.53 15.80
CA THR A 283 6.14 -16.16 16.61
C THR A 283 5.06 -16.76 15.71
N ARG A 284 4.39 -17.80 16.18
CA ARG A 284 3.29 -18.43 15.44
C ARG A 284 2.20 -17.40 15.12
N GLU A 285 1.80 -16.60 16.09
CA GLU A 285 0.75 -15.60 15.96
C GLU A 285 1.11 -14.52 14.92
N ALA A 286 2.37 -14.10 14.86
CA ALA A 286 2.82 -13.14 13.85
C ALA A 286 2.82 -13.75 12.45
N GLN A 287 3.25 -15.03 12.33
CA GLN A 287 3.29 -15.75 11.06
C GLN A 287 1.88 -16.02 10.53
N ASP A 288 0.96 -16.47 11.41
CA ASP A 288 -0.45 -16.70 11.05
C ASP A 288 -1.10 -15.41 10.54
N LYS A 289 -0.97 -14.30 11.29
CA LYS A 289 -1.49 -12.99 10.87
C LYS A 289 -0.87 -12.49 9.56
N ALA A 290 0.43 -12.71 9.36
CA ALA A 290 1.10 -12.30 8.12
C ALA A 290 0.59 -13.11 6.93
N GLY A 291 0.45 -14.42 7.08
CA GLY A 291 -0.07 -15.32 6.04
C GLY A 291 -1.50 -14.96 5.63
N ASP A 292 -2.40 -14.81 6.60
CA ASP A 292 -3.80 -14.42 6.34
C ASP A 292 -3.91 -13.04 5.69
N THR A 293 -3.12 -12.07 6.17
CA THR A 293 -3.10 -10.71 5.60
C THR A 293 -2.64 -10.75 4.15
N ILE A 294 -1.50 -11.40 3.86
CA ILE A 294 -0.95 -11.44 2.50
C ILE A 294 -1.85 -12.20 1.55
N ALA A 295 -2.43 -13.33 1.96
CA ALA A 295 -3.39 -14.06 1.13
C ALA A 295 -4.58 -13.16 0.74
N SER A 296 -5.13 -12.40 1.69
CA SER A 296 -6.21 -11.44 1.41
C SER A 296 -5.78 -10.34 0.44
N MET A 297 -4.57 -9.76 0.61
CA MET A 297 -4.08 -8.68 -0.26
C MET A 297 -3.79 -9.19 -1.67
N VAL A 298 -3.21 -10.39 -1.80
CA VAL A 298 -2.95 -11.02 -3.10
C VAL A 298 -4.26 -11.34 -3.83
N GLU A 299 -5.27 -11.84 -3.13
CA GLU A 299 -6.61 -12.10 -3.69
C GLU A 299 -7.24 -10.82 -4.26
N LEU A 300 -7.24 -9.71 -3.49
CA LEU A 300 -7.74 -8.40 -3.95
C LEU A 300 -6.95 -7.89 -5.16
N ALA A 301 -5.62 -8.01 -5.14
CA ALA A 301 -4.78 -7.57 -6.26
C ALA A 301 -5.07 -8.35 -7.54
N LEU A 302 -5.22 -9.68 -7.45
CA LEU A 302 -5.55 -10.53 -8.61
C LEU A 302 -6.97 -10.32 -9.13
N ALA A 303 -7.89 -9.85 -8.28
CA ALA A 303 -9.24 -9.44 -8.67
C ALA A 303 -9.27 -8.02 -9.28
N GLY A 304 -8.16 -7.29 -9.28
CA GLY A 304 -8.10 -5.89 -9.71
C GLY A 304 -8.79 -4.91 -8.75
N GLU A 305 -9.09 -5.36 -7.53
CA GLU A 305 -9.72 -4.56 -6.49
C GLU A 305 -8.69 -3.68 -5.74
N PHE A 306 -9.19 -2.71 -4.98
CA PHE A 306 -8.34 -1.89 -4.13
C PHE A 306 -7.65 -2.71 -3.03
N VAL A 307 -6.33 -2.54 -2.90
CA VAL A 307 -5.49 -3.27 -1.95
C VAL A 307 -4.97 -2.33 -0.85
N PRO A 308 -5.49 -2.42 0.39
CA PRO A 308 -5.17 -1.48 1.47
C PRO A 308 -3.70 -1.39 1.87
N PHE A 309 -2.95 -2.48 1.68
CA PHE A 309 -1.52 -2.57 2.06
C PHE A 309 -0.58 -2.61 0.86
N ALA A 310 -1.02 -2.07 -0.28
CA ALA A 310 -0.13 -1.85 -1.42
C ALA A 310 0.88 -0.75 -1.07
N VAL A 311 2.17 -1.02 -1.29
CA VAL A 311 3.27 -0.14 -0.89
C VAL A 311 3.64 0.83 -2.00
N ASN A 312 3.49 0.40 -3.24
CA ASN A 312 3.81 1.17 -4.43
C ASN A 312 2.56 1.73 -5.15
N VAL A 313 1.45 1.84 -4.44
CA VAL A 313 0.28 2.61 -4.84
C VAL A 313 0.30 3.92 -4.06
N ASN A 314 0.40 5.05 -4.75
CA ASN A 314 0.54 6.36 -4.11
C ASN A 314 -0.82 6.93 -3.67
N ALA A 315 -1.57 6.14 -2.89
CA ALA A 315 -2.85 6.56 -2.32
C ALA A 315 -2.97 6.04 -0.89
N ALA A 316 -3.56 6.87 -0.02
CA ALA A 316 -3.94 6.43 1.32
C ALA A 316 -5.09 5.41 1.24
N GLU A 317 -5.29 4.64 2.30
CA GLU A 317 -6.44 3.74 2.42
C GLU A 317 -7.74 4.52 2.14
N ALA A 318 -8.50 4.07 1.14
CA ALA A 318 -9.76 4.70 0.80
C ALA A 318 -10.72 4.66 2.00
N SER A 319 -11.20 5.83 2.42
CA SER A 319 -12.22 5.92 3.46
C SER A 319 -13.49 5.17 3.05
N GLU A 320 -14.35 4.81 4.01
CA GLU A 320 -15.67 4.22 3.71
C GLU A 320 -16.51 5.11 2.80
N THR A 321 -16.28 6.43 2.81
CA THR A 321 -16.95 7.42 1.94
C THR A 321 -16.41 7.39 0.51
N ILE A 322 -15.11 7.20 0.32
CA ILE A 322 -14.44 7.19 -1.01
C ILE A 322 -14.58 5.85 -1.73
N ARG A 323 -14.46 4.74 -1.00
CA ARG A 323 -14.43 3.39 -1.57
C ARG A 323 -15.57 3.08 -2.55
N PRO A 324 -16.84 3.46 -2.28
CA PRO A 324 -17.95 3.21 -3.22
C PRO A 324 -17.81 3.93 -4.56
N PHE A 325 -17.01 5.03 -4.63
CA PHE A 325 -16.77 5.79 -5.86
C PHE A 325 -15.72 5.17 -6.77
N LEU A 326 -14.88 4.23 -6.30
CA LEU A 326 -13.80 3.66 -7.10
C LEU A 326 -14.29 2.99 -8.40
N PRO A 327 -15.33 2.14 -8.39
CA PRO A 327 -15.84 1.54 -9.62
C PRO A 327 -16.45 2.57 -10.59
N LEU A 328 -17.07 3.64 -10.05
CA LEU A 328 -17.58 4.74 -10.88
C LEU A 328 -16.43 5.51 -11.52
N ALA A 329 -15.40 5.84 -10.75
CA ALA A 329 -14.23 6.56 -11.24
C ALA A 329 -13.52 5.81 -12.37
N GLU A 330 -13.30 4.51 -12.21
CA GLU A 330 -12.71 3.65 -13.24
C GLU A 330 -13.57 3.64 -14.51
N ARG A 331 -14.88 3.44 -14.37
CA ARG A 331 -15.80 3.41 -15.52
C ARG A 331 -15.89 4.77 -16.23
N LEU A 332 -15.96 5.89 -15.48
CA LEU A 332 -15.94 7.22 -16.08
C LEU A 332 -14.63 7.46 -16.85
N GLY A 333 -13.50 6.98 -16.36
CA GLY A 333 -12.21 7.06 -17.07
C GLY A 333 -12.26 6.39 -18.45
N GLY A 334 -12.76 5.15 -18.53
CA GLY A 334 -12.91 4.44 -19.80
C GLY A 334 -13.88 5.14 -20.76
N LEU A 335 -15.07 5.51 -20.28
CA LEU A 335 -16.06 6.23 -21.11
C LEU A 335 -15.53 7.58 -21.59
N PHE A 336 -14.76 8.28 -20.78
CA PHE A 336 -14.23 9.60 -21.10
C PHE A 336 -13.22 9.59 -22.24
N VAL A 337 -12.32 8.61 -22.29
CA VAL A 337 -11.35 8.51 -23.40
C VAL A 337 -12.06 8.25 -24.73
N SER A 338 -13.13 7.48 -24.71
CA SER A 338 -13.99 7.25 -25.89
C SER A 338 -14.77 8.50 -26.28
N LEU A 339 -15.24 9.29 -25.31
CA LEU A 339 -15.94 10.57 -25.53
C LEU A 339 -15.03 11.59 -26.22
N VAL A 340 -13.78 11.71 -25.75
CA VAL A 340 -12.77 12.60 -26.34
C VAL A 340 -12.28 12.11 -27.71
N GLY A 341 -12.40 10.80 -27.97
CA GLY A 341 -11.90 10.18 -29.19
C GLY A 341 -10.38 9.98 -29.21
N GLY A 342 -9.76 9.93 -28.04
CA GLY A 342 -8.32 9.72 -27.85
C GLY A 342 -7.77 10.32 -26.57
N LEU A 343 -6.45 10.46 -26.49
CA LEU A 343 -5.78 11.02 -25.33
C LEU A 343 -5.77 12.57 -25.41
N PRO A 344 -6.37 13.29 -24.44
CA PRO A 344 -6.21 14.73 -24.31
C PRO A 344 -4.84 15.09 -23.72
N ASP A 345 -4.35 16.28 -23.99
CA ASP A 345 -3.13 16.81 -23.37
C ASP A 345 -3.29 17.02 -21.86
N ASP A 346 -4.50 17.44 -21.45
CA ASP A 346 -4.88 17.71 -20.06
C ASP A 346 -6.07 16.83 -19.66
N LEU A 347 -6.01 16.24 -18.47
CA LEU A 347 -7.12 15.58 -17.80
C LEU A 347 -7.32 16.22 -16.42
N GLU A 348 -8.44 16.93 -16.23
CA GLU A 348 -8.84 17.49 -14.95
C GLU A 348 -9.84 16.56 -14.27
N ILE A 349 -9.55 16.18 -13.03
CA ILE A 349 -10.38 15.32 -12.19
C ILE A 349 -10.93 16.17 -11.06
N CYS A 350 -12.24 16.47 -11.11
CA CYS A 350 -12.89 17.31 -10.12
C CYS A 350 -13.70 16.47 -9.14
N THR A 351 -13.42 16.62 -7.85
CA THR A 351 -14.17 15.99 -6.77
C THR A 351 -14.93 17.05 -5.98
N GLU A 352 -16.24 16.86 -5.82
CA GLU A 352 -17.10 17.83 -5.12
C GLU A 352 -17.91 17.16 -4.01
N GLY A 353 -18.17 17.90 -2.92
CA GLY A 353 -18.96 17.47 -1.79
C GLY A 353 -18.15 16.87 -0.65
N GLU A 354 -18.73 15.89 0.06
CA GLU A 354 -18.07 15.25 1.20
C GLU A 354 -16.77 14.54 0.79
N ILE A 355 -16.72 13.94 -0.40
CA ILE A 355 -15.52 13.23 -0.90
C ILE A 355 -14.33 14.17 -1.04
N ALA A 356 -14.55 15.46 -1.31
CA ALA A 356 -13.49 16.46 -1.40
C ALA A 356 -12.77 16.73 -0.06
N GLY A 357 -13.35 16.30 1.07
CA GLY A 357 -12.74 16.41 2.41
C GLY A 357 -11.78 15.29 2.76
N TYR A 358 -11.60 14.30 1.88
CA TYR A 358 -10.74 13.13 2.07
C TYR A 358 -9.57 13.15 1.09
N ASP A 359 -8.67 12.17 1.23
CA ASP A 359 -7.60 11.95 0.25
C ASP A 359 -8.20 11.32 -1.03
N THR A 360 -8.28 12.12 -2.10
CA THR A 360 -8.88 11.75 -3.38
C THR A 360 -7.93 11.11 -4.38
N ARG A 361 -6.63 10.99 -4.06
CA ARG A 361 -5.62 10.41 -4.96
C ARG A 361 -5.99 9.01 -5.46
N ILE A 362 -6.69 8.23 -4.65
CA ILE A 362 -7.16 6.90 -5.07
C ILE A 362 -8.24 6.97 -6.17
N LEU A 363 -9.06 8.02 -6.20
CA LEU A 363 -10.02 8.26 -7.27
C LEU A 363 -9.31 8.64 -8.57
N GLU A 364 -8.25 9.47 -8.48
CA GLU A 364 -7.37 9.77 -9.61
C GLU A 364 -6.79 8.48 -10.21
N LEU A 365 -6.23 7.60 -9.37
CA LEU A 365 -5.70 6.32 -9.81
C LEU A 365 -6.77 5.43 -10.45
N ALA A 366 -8.00 5.42 -9.91
CA ALA A 366 -9.11 4.66 -10.49
C ALA A 366 -9.52 5.21 -11.86
N VAL A 367 -9.61 6.54 -11.99
CA VAL A 367 -9.87 7.21 -13.29
C VAL A 367 -8.80 6.84 -14.31
N LEU A 368 -7.51 6.97 -13.95
CA LEU A 368 -6.41 6.66 -14.85
C LEU A 368 -6.37 5.18 -15.24
N LYS A 369 -6.69 4.28 -14.29
CA LYS A 369 -6.79 2.84 -14.58
C LYS A 369 -7.85 2.58 -15.65
N GLY A 370 -9.05 3.14 -15.52
CA GLY A 370 -10.10 3.00 -16.54
C GLY A 370 -9.74 3.67 -17.86
N PHE A 371 -9.20 4.89 -17.78
CA PHE A 371 -8.80 5.71 -18.92
C PHE A 371 -7.78 5.01 -19.81
N PHE A 372 -6.69 4.49 -19.23
CA PHE A 372 -5.68 3.75 -20.01
C PHE A 372 -6.10 2.30 -20.27
N GLY A 373 -6.94 1.70 -19.42
CA GLY A 373 -7.47 0.35 -19.62
C GLY A 373 -8.30 0.22 -20.89
N ALA A 374 -9.00 1.28 -21.30
CA ALA A 374 -9.80 1.30 -22.52
C ALA A 374 -8.97 1.36 -23.83
N ILE A 375 -7.69 1.72 -23.77
CA ILE A 375 -6.85 1.97 -24.94
C ILE A 375 -5.54 1.16 -24.96
N SER A 376 -5.20 0.48 -23.88
CA SER A 376 -3.96 -0.31 -23.76
C SER A 376 -4.24 -1.78 -23.98
N ASP A 377 -3.39 -2.45 -24.76
CA ASP A 377 -3.39 -3.91 -24.88
C ASP A 377 -2.74 -4.61 -23.67
N GLU A 378 -2.01 -3.85 -22.83
CA GLU A 378 -1.37 -4.34 -21.63
C GLU A 378 -2.26 -4.09 -20.39
N PRO A 379 -2.21 -4.97 -19.36
CA PRO A 379 -2.97 -4.78 -18.14
C PRO A 379 -2.64 -3.47 -17.44
N VAL A 380 -3.64 -2.63 -17.21
CA VAL A 380 -3.50 -1.38 -16.47
C VAL A 380 -3.94 -1.59 -15.02
N THR A 381 -3.11 -1.14 -14.10
CA THR A 381 -3.31 -1.28 -12.66
C THR A 381 -3.20 0.08 -11.97
N TYR A 382 -3.61 0.17 -10.70
CA TYR A 382 -3.38 1.37 -9.87
C TYR A 382 -1.89 1.75 -9.75
N VAL A 383 -0.98 0.82 -10.05
CA VAL A 383 0.47 1.01 -9.93
C VAL A 383 1.06 1.69 -11.17
N ASN A 384 0.71 1.18 -12.37
CA ASN A 384 1.31 1.66 -13.63
C ASN A 384 0.51 2.78 -14.31
N ALA A 385 -0.75 2.98 -13.95
CA ALA A 385 -1.59 4.01 -14.57
C ALA A 385 -0.99 5.44 -14.53
N PRO A 386 -0.38 5.93 -13.41
CA PRO A 386 0.29 7.23 -13.39
C PRO A 386 1.52 7.31 -14.30
N GLN A 387 2.26 6.21 -14.45
CA GLN A 387 3.41 6.18 -15.36
C GLN A 387 2.97 6.22 -16.82
N LEU A 388 1.85 5.55 -17.15
CA LEU A 388 1.27 5.61 -18.48
C LEU A 388 0.83 7.05 -18.82
N ALA A 389 0.22 7.78 -17.86
CA ALA A 389 -0.10 9.19 -18.05
C ALA A 389 1.14 10.02 -18.38
N GLN A 390 2.23 9.83 -17.63
CA GLN A 390 3.50 10.52 -17.88
C GLN A 390 4.12 10.13 -19.24
N GLN A 391 4.12 8.85 -19.59
CA GLN A 391 4.69 8.35 -20.86
C GLN A 391 3.94 8.87 -22.08
N HIS A 392 2.62 9.00 -21.97
CA HIS A 392 1.76 9.52 -23.03
C HIS A 392 1.62 11.04 -23.02
N GLY A 393 2.27 11.73 -22.07
CA GLY A 393 2.27 13.20 -21.98
C GLY A 393 0.96 13.79 -21.48
N VAL A 394 0.08 13.00 -20.84
CA VAL A 394 -1.18 13.47 -20.27
C VAL A 394 -0.90 14.18 -18.95
N THR A 395 -1.22 15.46 -18.85
CA THR A 395 -1.11 16.24 -17.62
C THR A 395 -2.38 16.06 -16.79
N VAL A 396 -2.25 15.41 -15.63
CA VAL A 396 -3.38 15.19 -14.71
C VAL A 396 -3.45 16.32 -13.68
N ARG A 397 -4.65 16.86 -13.44
CA ARG A 397 -4.91 17.89 -12.42
C ARG A 397 -6.07 17.47 -11.54
N ASP A 398 -5.84 17.44 -10.23
CA ASP A 398 -6.88 17.20 -9.23
C ASP A 398 -7.43 18.54 -8.71
N VAL A 399 -8.76 18.67 -8.75
CA VAL A 399 -9.49 19.86 -8.30
C VAL A 399 -10.55 19.42 -7.29
N SER A 400 -10.52 19.99 -6.09
CA SER A 400 -11.45 19.62 -5.02
C SER A 400 -12.27 20.82 -4.57
N SER A 401 -13.59 20.62 -4.40
CA SER A 401 -14.53 21.63 -3.90
C SER A 401 -15.48 21.04 -2.86
N SER A 402 -15.62 21.68 -1.71
CA SER A 402 -16.56 21.25 -0.68
C SER A 402 -18.02 21.70 -0.93
N SER A 403 -18.29 22.44 -1.99
CA SER A 403 -19.61 23.04 -2.29
C SER A 403 -20.15 22.52 -3.63
N PRO A 404 -20.76 21.32 -3.67
CA PRO A 404 -21.41 20.84 -4.88
C PRO A 404 -22.69 21.65 -5.16
N ALA A 405 -23.03 21.84 -6.44
CA ALA A 405 -24.20 22.62 -6.82
C ALA A 405 -25.53 21.83 -6.61
N ASP A 406 -25.59 20.58 -7.05
CA ASP A 406 -26.84 19.82 -7.16
C ASP A 406 -26.80 18.41 -6.52
N PHE A 407 -25.63 17.90 -6.16
CA PHE A 407 -25.42 16.54 -5.66
C PHE A 407 -24.66 16.55 -4.34
N VAL A 408 -24.86 15.52 -3.48
CA VAL A 408 -24.10 15.37 -2.22
C VAL A 408 -22.61 15.18 -2.51
N ASN A 409 -22.32 14.39 -3.53
CA ASN A 409 -20.97 14.11 -4.02
C ASN A 409 -21.00 14.02 -5.55
N LEU A 410 -19.99 14.57 -6.20
CA LEU A 410 -19.87 14.55 -7.65
C LEU A 410 -18.41 14.30 -8.06
N LEU A 411 -18.21 13.42 -9.04
CA LEU A 411 -16.94 13.22 -9.72
C LEU A 411 -17.08 13.65 -11.17
N THR A 412 -16.25 14.61 -11.60
CA THR A 412 -16.28 15.14 -12.97
C THR A 412 -14.90 15.01 -13.61
N LEU A 413 -14.85 14.52 -14.84
CA LEU A 413 -13.67 14.49 -15.70
C LEU A 413 -13.81 15.55 -16.77
N ARG A 414 -12.73 16.30 -17.05
CA ARG A 414 -12.68 17.32 -18.11
C ARG A 414 -11.37 17.24 -18.87
N GLY A 415 -11.44 17.42 -20.18
CA GLY A 415 -10.27 17.44 -21.07
C GLY A 415 -10.67 17.32 -22.53
N GLY A 416 -9.80 17.73 -23.47
CA GLY A 416 -10.07 17.63 -24.89
C GLY A 416 -11.33 18.36 -25.37
N GLY A 417 -11.86 19.32 -24.60
CA GLY A 417 -13.09 20.03 -24.89
C GLY A 417 -14.39 19.34 -24.45
N HIS A 418 -14.27 18.20 -23.76
CA HIS A 418 -15.39 17.39 -23.26
C HIS A 418 -15.40 17.29 -21.73
N SER A 419 -16.55 16.92 -21.19
CA SER A 419 -16.73 16.63 -19.78
C SER A 419 -17.73 15.49 -19.54
N ILE A 420 -17.49 14.68 -18.50
CA ILE A 420 -18.43 13.68 -18.01
C ILE A 420 -18.48 13.72 -16.48
N SER A 421 -19.68 13.66 -15.91
CA SER A 421 -19.87 13.68 -14.47
C SER A 421 -20.70 12.51 -14.00
N GLY A 422 -20.31 11.94 -12.85
CA GLY A 422 -21.04 10.86 -12.22
C GLY A 422 -21.16 11.01 -10.71
N THR A 423 -22.19 10.39 -10.16
CA THR A 423 -22.49 10.34 -8.73
C THR A 423 -22.98 8.97 -8.30
N LEU A 424 -23.11 8.79 -7.00
CA LEU A 424 -23.80 7.65 -6.39
C LEU A 424 -25.16 8.10 -5.88
N ALA A 425 -26.23 7.49 -6.39
CA ALA A 425 -27.61 7.84 -6.08
C ALA A 425 -28.30 6.76 -5.21
N GLY A 426 -29.31 7.21 -4.46
CA GLY A 426 -30.13 6.31 -3.64
C GLY A 426 -29.40 5.71 -2.44
N ALA A 427 -30.16 4.96 -1.61
CA ALA A 427 -29.64 4.36 -0.38
C ALA A 427 -28.66 3.20 -0.61
N LYS A 428 -28.61 2.68 -1.84
CA LYS A 428 -27.71 1.58 -2.23
C LYS A 428 -26.43 2.06 -2.91
N GLY A 429 -26.27 3.37 -3.15
CA GLY A 429 -25.13 3.94 -3.84
C GLY A 429 -25.07 3.50 -5.33
N GLU A 430 -26.20 3.54 -6.03
CA GLU A 430 -26.26 3.20 -7.45
C GLU A 430 -25.49 4.24 -8.28
N GLN A 431 -24.62 3.78 -9.19
CA GLN A 431 -23.85 4.65 -10.06
C GLN A 431 -24.75 5.33 -11.09
N ARG A 432 -24.53 6.64 -11.32
CA ARG A 432 -25.26 7.45 -12.31
C ARG A 432 -24.31 8.35 -13.05
N ILE A 433 -24.45 8.43 -14.37
CA ILE A 433 -23.94 9.54 -15.18
C ILE A 433 -24.98 10.65 -15.09
N VAL A 434 -24.55 11.83 -14.67
CA VAL A 434 -25.46 12.97 -14.43
C VAL A 434 -25.19 14.16 -15.30
N ASN A 435 -24.06 14.20 -16.02
CA ASN A 435 -23.76 15.24 -16.98
C ASN A 435 -22.79 14.75 -18.06
N ILE A 436 -22.99 15.15 -19.31
CA ILE A 436 -22.03 15.08 -20.42
C ILE A 436 -22.11 16.40 -21.18
N ASP A 437 -20.96 17.12 -21.30
CA ASP A 437 -20.84 18.37 -22.03
C ASP A 437 -21.97 19.39 -21.72
N ASP A 438 -22.13 19.68 -20.42
CA ASP A 438 -23.17 20.58 -19.87
C ASP A 438 -24.63 20.11 -20.10
N SER A 439 -24.84 18.90 -20.61
CA SER A 439 -26.16 18.30 -20.75
C SER A 439 -26.47 17.39 -19.56
N PRO A 440 -27.55 17.65 -18.78
CA PRO A 440 -27.91 16.85 -17.62
C PRO A 440 -28.56 15.51 -18.03
N PHE A 441 -28.23 14.44 -17.27
CA PHE A 441 -28.72 13.09 -17.45
C PHE A 441 -28.98 12.39 -16.13
N ASP A 442 -29.66 11.23 -16.17
CA ASP A 442 -29.80 10.28 -15.05
C ASP A 442 -29.78 8.85 -15.60
N VAL A 443 -28.62 8.38 -16.03
CA VAL A 443 -28.45 7.07 -16.68
C VAL A 443 -27.40 6.24 -15.96
N PRO A 444 -27.63 4.95 -15.66
CA PRO A 444 -26.61 4.09 -15.10
C PRO A 444 -25.46 3.87 -16.12
N PRO A 445 -24.19 4.03 -15.72
CA PRO A 445 -23.08 3.73 -16.62
C PRO A 445 -23.01 2.23 -16.90
N VAL A 446 -22.89 1.88 -18.16
CA VAL A 446 -22.65 0.52 -18.66
C VAL A 446 -21.38 0.48 -19.51
N ASP A 447 -20.86 -0.71 -19.80
CA ASP A 447 -19.58 -0.85 -20.50
C ASP A 447 -19.62 -0.33 -21.95
N HIS A 448 -20.81 -0.27 -22.55
CA HIS A 448 -21.02 0.27 -23.88
C HIS A 448 -22.18 1.27 -23.84
N MET A 449 -21.95 2.50 -24.24
CA MET A 449 -22.97 3.53 -24.28
C MET A 449 -22.97 4.25 -25.63
N VAL A 450 -24.04 4.95 -25.95
CA VAL A 450 -24.13 5.76 -27.16
C VAL A 450 -24.63 7.16 -26.82
N VAL A 451 -23.89 8.15 -27.25
CA VAL A 451 -24.27 9.57 -27.21
C VAL A 451 -24.68 10.00 -28.60
N ILE A 452 -25.87 10.57 -28.73
CA ILE A 452 -26.40 11.05 -30.00
C ILE A 452 -26.79 12.52 -29.88
N LEU A 453 -26.13 13.37 -30.63
CA LEU A 453 -26.58 14.75 -30.84
C LEU A 453 -27.58 14.77 -32.00
N ASN A 454 -28.76 15.32 -31.77
CA ASN A 454 -29.85 15.35 -32.75
C ASN A 454 -30.65 16.63 -32.78
N ASP A 455 -31.40 16.87 -33.87
CA ASP A 455 -32.45 17.88 -33.92
C ASP A 455 -33.54 17.59 -32.88
N ASP A 456 -33.96 18.60 -32.09
CA ASP A 456 -35.07 18.45 -31.12
C ASP A 456 -36.42 18.53 -31.85
N ARG A 457 -36.78 17.45 -32.57
CA ARG A 457 -38.04 17.34 -33.32
C ARG A 457 -38.71 16.00 -33.14
N PRO A 458 -40.06 15.93 -33.29
CA PRO A 458 -40.81 14.70 -33.21
C PRO A 458 -40.33 13.62 -34.19
N GLY A 459 -40.21 12.37 -33.72
CA GLY A 459 -39.89 11.20 -34.53
C GLY A 459 -38.42 10.76 -34.45
N VAL A 460 -37.48 11.62 -34.03
CA VAL A 460 -36.05 11.27 -33.98
C VAL A 460 -35.79 10.13 -32.99
N ILE A 461 -36.36 10.18 -31.78
CA ILE A 461 -36.26 9.09 -30.80
C ILE A 461 -36.81 7.76 -31.36
N GLY A 462 -37.95 7.82 -32.11
CA GLY A 462 -38.54 6.66 -32.72
C GLY A 462 -37.63 6.03 -33.79
N THR A 463 -36.93 6.86 -34.58
CA THR A 463 -35.95 6.42 -35.55
C THR A 463 -34.80 5.67 -34.90
N VAL A 464 -34.21 6.25 -33.84
CA VAL A 464 -33.12 5.64 -33.07
C VAL A 464 -33.55 4.30 -32.46
N GLY A 465 -34.69 4.27 -31.76
CA GLY A 465 -35.21 3.03 -31.15
C GLY A 465 -35.54 1.94 -32.21
N THR A 466 -36.01 2.33 -33.42
CA THR A 466 -36.30 1.39 -34.49
C THR A 466 -35.03 0.81 -35.07
N LEU A 467 -33.98 1.60 -35.29
CA LEU A 467 -32.69 1.12 -35.83
C LEU A 467 -32.02 0.14 -34.85
N LEU A 468 -31.97 0.50 -33.57
CA LEU A 468 -31.41 -0.38 -32.54
C LEU A 468 -32.23 -1.67 -32.39
N GLY A 469 -33.56 -1.56 -32.32
CA GLY A 469 -34.46 -2.73 -32.20
C GLY A 469 -34.39 -3.68 -33.37
N ASN A 470 -34.30 -3.17 -34.61
CA ASN A 470 -34.15 -3.99 -35.84
C ASN A 470 -32.81 -4.77 -35.85
N ALA A 471 -31.80 -4.24 -35.18
CA ALA A 471 -30.49 -4.89 -34.98
C ALA A 471 -30.48 -5.87 -33.78
N GLY A 472 -31.58 -6.01 -33.07
CA GLY A 472 -31.69 -6.87 -31.90
C GLY A 472 -31.01 -6.27 -30.64
N VAL A 473 -30.65 -4.98 -30.68
CA VAL A 473 -30.08 -4.26 -29.54
C VAL A 473 -31.23 -3.67 -28.72
N ASN A 474 -31.36 -4.13 -27.48
CA ASN A 474 -32.33 -3.59 -26.53
C ASN A 474 -31.74 -2.39 -25.80
N ILE A 475 -32.58 -1.41 -25.48
CA ILE A 475 -32.25 -0.22 -24.69
C ILE A 475 -32.60 -0.52 -23.23
N ALA A 476 -31.60 -0.60 -22.35
CA ALA A 476 -31.81 -0.80 -20.92
C ALA A 476 -32.25 0.50 -20.24
N ASP A 477 -31.63 1.63 -20.63
CA ASP A 477 -31.97 2.97 -20.14
C ASP A 477 -31.66 4.01 -21.23
N MET A 478 -32.34 5.14 -21.19
CA MET A 478 -32.13 6.24 -22.14
C MET A 478 -32.66 7.53 -21.54
N ASP A 479 -31.87 8.58 -21.62
CA ASP A 479 -32.29 9.94 -21.26
C ASP A 479 -32.03 10.90 -22.41
N VAL A 480 -32.80 12.00 -22.48
CA VAL A 480 -32.74 13.00 -23.54
C VAL A 480 -32.69 14.39 -22.95
N SER A 481 -31.56 15.03 -23.06
CA SER A 481 -31.33 16.40 -22.61
C SER A 481 -31.45 17.40 -23.76
N ARG A 482 -32.20 18.49 -23.55
CA ARG A 482 -32.32 19.57 -24.54
C ARG A 482 -31.22 20.61 -24.35
N VAL A 483 -30.55 20.95 -25.45
CA VAL A 483 -29.54 21.99 -25.42
C VAL A 483 -30.21 23.35 -25.51
N ALA A 484 -30.12 24.15 -24.45
CA ALA A 484 -30.83 25.44 -24.34
C ALA A 484 -30.48 26.40 -25.50
N GLY A 485 -31.52 26.86 -26.22
CA GLY A 485 -31.38 27.86 -27.27
C GLY A 485 -30.83 27.36 -28.62
N SER A 486 -30.47 26.08 -28.77
CA SER A 486 -29.87 25.54 -30.01
C SER A 486 -30.87 24.85 -30.94
N GLY A 487 -32.03 24.42 -30.44
CA GLY A 487 -32.97 23.54 -31.17
C GLY A 487 -32.46 22.11 -31.38
N THR A 488 -31.45 21.70 -30.58
CA THR A 488 -30.87 20.36 -30.56
C THR A 488 -31.10 19.69 -29.22
N ALA A 489 -30.97 18.37 -29.21
CA ALA A 489 -30.99 17.54 -28.02
C ALA A 489 -29.84 16.53 -28.05
N VAL A 490 -29.42 16.08 -26.87
CA VAL A 490 -28.45 14.99 -26.71
C VAL A 490 -29.17 13.80 -26.08
N MET A 491 -29.07 12.62 -26.68
CA MET A 491 -29.56 11.38 -26.11
C MET A 491 -28.37 10.61 -25.55
N LEU A 492 -28.47 10.15 -24.30
CA LEU A 492 -27.56 9.17 -23.71
C LEU A 492 -28.28 7.83 -23.62
N ILE A 493 -27.74 6.80 -24.23
CA ILE A 493 -28.36 5.48 -24.33
C ILE A 493 -27.46 4.44 -23.68
N ALA A 494 -28.03 3.62 -22.81
CA ALA A 494 -27.42 2.42 -22.23
C ALA A 494 -27.99 1.17 -22.95
N PRO A 495 -27.34 0.65 -23.99
CA PRO A 495 -27.78 -0.57 -24.66
C PRO A 495 -27.43 -1.81 -23.84
N THR A 496 -28.14 -2.93 -24.07
CA THR A 496 -27.85 -4.21 -23.40
C THR A 496 -26.72 -5.00 -24.06
N ALA A 497 -26.22 -4.54 -25.18
CA ALA A 497 -25.12 -5.14 -25.94
C ALA A 497 -24.42 -4.09 -26.80
N VAL A 498 -23.22 -4.41 -27.26
CA VAL A 498 -22.47 -3.56 -28.22
C VAL A 498 -23.33 -3.26 -29.43
N VAL A 499 -23.42 -1.99 -29.81
CA VAL A 499 -24.13 -1.57 -31.04
C VAL A 499 -23.24 -1.90 -32.25
N PRO A 500 -23.70 -2.72 -33.22
CA PRO A 500 -22.90 -3.04 -34.38
C PRO A 500 -22.49 -1.81 -35.20
N ALA A 501 -21.26 -1.77 -35.73
CA ALA A 501 -20.73 -0.64 -36.47
C ALA A 501 -21.65 -0.23 -37.66
N GLU A 502 -22.28 -1.20 -38.34
CA GLU A 502 -23.25 -0.92 -39.41
C GLU A 502 -24.47 -0.11 -38.89
N VAL A 503 -24.91 -0.36 -37.67
CA VAL A 503 -26.04 0.34 -37.04
C VAL A 503 -25.62 1.75 -36.63
N VAL A 504 -24.40 1.92 -36.13
CA VAL A 504 -23.82 3.24 -35.86
C VAL A 504 -23.79 4.09 -37.12
N GLU A 505 -23.36 3.53 -38.27
CA GLU A 505 -23.38 4.23 -39.57
C GLU A 505 -24.80 4.54 -40.04
N GLN A 506 -25.76 3.64 -39.85
CA GLN A 506 -27.17 3.91 -40.15
C GLN A 506 -27.75 5.01 -39.27
N LEU A 507 -27.38 5.07 -38.00
CA LEU A 507 -27.73 6.17 -37.07
C LEU A 507 -27.15 7.48 -37.56
N ARG A 508 -25.86 7.52 -37.92
CA ARG A 508 -25.19 8.73 -38.45
C ARG A 508 -25.85 9.24 -39.75
N ALA A 509 -26.36 8.34 -40.58
CA ALA A 509 -27.03 8.70 -41.83
C ALA A 509 -28.52 9.06 -41.65
N ALA A 510 -29.10 8.84 -40.48
CA ALA A 510 -30.52 9.04 -40.23
C ALA A 510 -30.91 10.51 -40.20
N PRO A 511 -32.07 10.89 -40.76
CA PRO A 511 -32.53 12.28 -40.78
C PRO A 511 -32.76 12.81 -39.35
N GLY A 512 -32.09 13.93 -39.02
CA GLY A 512 -32.20 14.58 -37.73
C GLY A 512 -31.18 14.12 -36.72
N ILE A 513 -30.29 13.19 -37.05
CA ILE A 513 -29.09 12.89 -36.28
C ILE A 513 -27.97 13.77 -36.79
N LEU A 514 -27.27 14.42 -35.88
CA LEU A 514 -26.16 15.34 -36.17
C LEU A 514 -24.81 14.66 -35.88
N GLU A 515 -24.73 13.92 -34.81
CA GLU A 515 -23.52 13.21 -34.39
C GLU A 515 -23.87 11.95 -33.62
N VAL A 516 -23.04 10.91 -33.72
CA VAL A 516 -23.15 9.67 -32.96
C VAL A 516 -21.76 9.26 -32.47
N THR A 517 -21.61 9.21 -31.14
CA THR A 517 -20.40 8.77 -30.47
C THR A 517 -20.68 7.52 -29.65
N THR A 518 -19.91 6.47 -29.85
CA THR A 518 -19.94 5.26 -29.01
C THR A 518 -18.93 5.45 -27.87
N LEU A 519 -19.35 5.12 -26.66
CA LEU A 519 -18.50 5.14 -25.48
C LEU A 519 -18.28 3.70 -25.02
N ASP A 520 -17.04 3.28 -24.97
CA ASP A 520 -16.62 1.97 -24.49
C ASP A 520 -15.71 2.14 -23.27
N ALA A 521 -16.01 1.40 -22.16
CA ALA A 521 -15.31 1.49 -20.88
C ALA A 521 -14.41 0.28 -20.62
#